data_6f947e0d7bd38189716b8d165e3c3cda
#
_entry.id   6f947e0d7bd38189716b8d165e3c3cda
#
_cell.length_a   1.000
_cell.length_b   1.000
_cell.length_c   1.000
_cell.angle_alpha   90.00
_cell.angle_beta   90.00
_cell.angle_gamma   90.00
#
_symmetry.space_group_name_H-M   'P 1'
#
loop_
_entity.id
_entity.type
_entity.pdbx_description
1 polymer ?
#
loop_
_entity_poly.entity_id
_entity_poly.type
_entity_poly.pdbx_seq_one_letter_code
_entity_poly.pdbx_strand_id
1 'polypeptide(L)'
;MTRRGEEYVRGLRDGRTVLLNGERVPDVTNHPAFAAGIRSIANLYDLAADPANRELMTYRSPRDGRPINKSWLVPRSRDDLAARRRAIKFWADASYGLLGRSPDHVASFFAGFAGSPEFYARGGRQFADNLSRFAAKAADEDLYVSYVIVHPTVDRGKPAHQQSEPYLYAGAAAARDNGIVIRGAQMLGTGSVMSDYVLLTVILPLKPGDEDYAISCVIPNSASGLKLYPRRPYALGANSVFDYPLSSRFDETDSLVVFDDVLVPWEDVFIYKNIELTAGQFSVTAAHVLGNTQSHIRSWAKLQFLVGLVKRCMDLSGRSANAEITAQLGDLATRVSLVEGMILGAEAAAEPDQFGVMRPKDSLLYASQVFQQAIYPALLHQIRGLMGGSLIQLPATSAELQATSSARDIDRYVRWPKASGAERVKLLKLLWDALGSEFGSRHLQYEMFYAGEPAAIQGREFRTFDWAAAEALVDRCLATYDESTV
;
A
#
# COMPACT_ATOMS: atom_id res chain seq x y z
N MET A 1 -6.88 0.83 24.23
CA MET A 1 -6.42 2.13 23.70
C MET A 1 -5.67 1.85 22.43
N THR A 2 -5.71 2.73 21.45
CA THR A 2 -4.82 2.63 20.28
C THR A 2 -3.36 2.65 20.74
N ARG A 3 -2.52 1.88 20.07
CA ARG A 3 -1.08 1.80 20.32
C ARG A 3 -0.43 3.16 20.14
N ARG A 4 0.56 3.52 20.95
CA ARG A 4 1.37 4.74 20.79
C ARG A 4 2.62 4.45 19.96
N GLY A 5 3.17 5.48 19.34
CA GLY A 5 4.39 5.36 18.53
C GLY A 5 5.58 4.80 19.32
N GLU A 6 5.73 5.19 20.60
CA GLU A 6 6.78 4.63 21.47
C GLU A 6 6.58 3.12 21.73
N GLU A 7 5.35 2.67 21.93
CA GLU A 7 5.02 1.26 22.14
C GLU A 7 5.31 0.45 20.88
N TYR A 8 4.95 1.01 19.71
CA TYR A 8 5.28 0.43 18.42
C TYR A 8 6.81 0.28 18.25
N VAL A 9 7.59 1.35 18.42
CA VAL A 9 9.05 1.30 18.28
C VAL A 9 9.67 0.29 19.25
N ARG A 10 9.18 0.22 20.48
CA ARG A 10 9.64 -0.76 21.48
C ARG A 10 9.37 -2.21 21.03
N GLY A 11 8.21 -2.46 20.43
CA GLY A 11 7.83 -3.78 19.90
C GLY A 11 8.74 -4.27 18.79
N LEU A 12 9.39 -3.36 18.02
CA LEU A 12 10.30 -3.75 16.95
C LEU A 12 11.69 -4.23 17.44
N ARG A 13 12.00 -4.08 18.73
CA ARG A 13 13.24 -4.60 19.34
C ARG A 13 13.08 -6.06 19.74
N ASP A 14 12.66 -6.88 18.81
CA ASP A 14 12.22 -8.27 19.01
C ASP A 14 13.26 -9.31 18.55
N GLY A 15 14.42 -8.87 18.10
CA GLY A 15 15.49 -9.76 17.66
C GLY A 15 15.34 -10.28 16.23
N ARG A 16 14.44 -9.73 15.42
CA ARG A 16 14.24 -10.08 14.00
C ARG A 16 15.55 -10.15 13.22
N THR A 17 15.58 -11.00 12.21
CA THR A 17 16.77 -11.17 11.37
C THR A 17 16.61 -10.35 10.09
N VAL A 18 17.22 -9.17 10.05
CA VAL A 18 17.33 -8.31 8.86
C VAL A 18 18.78 -8.34 8.39
N LEU A 19 18.97 -8.67 7.10
CA LEU A 19 20.30 -8.78 6.48
C LEU A 19 20.46 -7.65 5.44
N LEU A 20 21.40 -6.75 5.68
CA LEU A 20 21.70 -5.62 4.81
C LEU A 20 23.18 -5.60 4.48
N ASN A 21 23.54 -5.54 3.18
CA ASN A 21 24.92 -5.61 2.71
C ASN A 21 25.72 -6.83 3.21
N GLY A 22 25.03 -7.97 3.42
CA GLY A 22 25.65 -9.21 3.90
C GLY A 22 25.77 -9.31 5.43
N GLU A 23 25.39 -8.26 6.16
CA GLU A 23 25.49 -8.22 7.63
C GLU A 23 24.11 -8.19 8.30
N ARG A 24 24.02 -8.75 9.50
CA ARG A 24 22.81 -8.68 10.32
C ARG A 24 22.70 -7.29 10.94
N VAL A 25 21.53 -6.66 10.78
CA VAL A 25 21.19 -5.40 11.46
C VAL A 25 20.79 -5.72 12.90
N PRO A 26 21.54 -5.22 13.90
CA PRO A 26 21.29 -5.58 15.32
C PRO A 26 19.97 -5.01 15.86
N ASP A 27 19.64 -3.78 15.47
CA ASP A 27 18.43 -3.05 15.90
C ASP A 27 17.95 -2.15 14.77
N VAL A 28 16.84 -2.50 14.17
CA VAL A 28 16.23 -1.72 13.07
C VAL A 28 15.77 -0.32 13.52
N THR A 29 15.44 -0.16 14.80
CA THR A 29 14.89 1.10 15.34
C THR A 29 15.92 2.22 15.40
N ASN A 30 17.21 1.87 15.47
CA ASN A 30 18.33 2.80 15.54
C ASN A 30 19.19 2.81 14.27
N HIS A 31 18.97 1.86 13.36
CA HIS A 31 19.78 1.77 12.16
C HIS A 31 19.41 2.88 11.15
N PRO A 32 20.41 3.61 10.58
CA PRO A 32 20.15 4.75 9.67
C PRO A 32 19.25 4.43 8.48
N ALA A 33 19.29 3.19 8.00
CA ALA A 33 18.45 2.73 6.89
C ALA A 33 16.95 2.71 7.19
N PHE A 34 16.55 2.55 8.46
CA PHE A 34 15.15 2.25 8.81
C PHE A 34 14.57 3.21 9.85
N ALA A 35 15.40 3.75 10.73
CA ALA A 35 14.97 4.55 11.90
C ALA A 35 14.03 5.70 11.53
N ALA A 36 14.23 6.37 10.42
CA ALA A 36 13.39 7.49 10.00
C ALA A 36 12.03 7.03 9.46
N GLY A 37 11.99 5.95 8.67
CA GLY A 37 10.74 5.31 8.23
C GLY A 37 9.92 4.80 9.42
N ILE A 38 10.59 4.14 10.39
CA ILE A 38 9.98 3.68 11.64
C ILE A 38 9.37 4.85 12.43
N ARG A 39 10.08 6.00 12.52
CA ARG A 39 9.51 7.21 13.16
C ARG A 39 8.30 7.75 12.43
N SER A 40 8.26 7.65 11.10
CA SER A 40 7.09 8.07 10.33
C SER A 40 5.88 7.19 10.60
N ILE A 41 6.06 5.87 10.73
CA ILE A 41 5.00 4.96 11.17
C ILE A 41 4.60 5.25 12.64
N ALA A 42 5.57 5.44 13.54
CA ALA A 42 5.30 5.80 14.93
C ALA A 42 4.42 7.05 15.03
N ASN A 43 4.69 8.07 14.20
CA ASN A 43 3.85 9.27 14.16
C ASN A 43 2.40 8.99 13.74
N LEU A 44 2.14 8.02 12.85
CA LEU A 44 0.76 7.62 12.53
C LEU A 44 0.05 7.05 13.75
N TYR A 45 0.73 6.23 14.54
CA TYR A 45 0.19 5.71 15.80
C TYR A 45 -0.07 6.81 16.83
N ASP A 46 0.87 7.76 16.98
CA ASP A 46 0.68 8.89 17.89
C ASP A 46 -0.50 9.76 17.47
N LEU A 47 -0.67 10.02 16.17
CA LEU A 47 -1.83 10.72 15.64
C LEU A 47 -3.15 9.98 15.94
N ALA A 48 -3.17 8.65 15.85
CA ALA A 48 -4.36 7.86 16.18
C ALA A 48 -4.63 7.81 17.68
N ALA A 49 -3.58 7.86 18.51
CA ALA A 49 -3.69 7.84 19.97
C ALA A 49 -4.01 9.21 20.57
N ASP A 50 -3.89 10.30 19.80
CA ASP A 50 -4.24 11.65 20.25
C ASP A 50 -5.73 11.72 20.57
N PRO A 51 -6.10 12.17 21.79
CA PRO A 51 -7.51 12.36 22.20
C PRO A 51 -8.31 13.20 21.21
N ALA A 52 -7.71 14.20 20.57
CA ALA A 52 -8.36 15.05 19.57
C ALA A 52 -8.81 14.28 18.31
N ASN A 53 -8.14 13.18 17.99
CA ASN A 53 -8.43 12.37 16.81
C ASN A 53 -9.21 11.08 17.13
N ARG A 54 -9.58 10.86 18.39
CA ARG A 54 -10.19 9.62 18.87
C ARG A 54 -11.46 9.25 18.11
N GLU A 55 -12.37 10.19 17.92
CA GLU A 55 -13.62 9.94 17.20
C GLU A 55 -13.35 9.61 15.71
N LEU A 56 -12.38 10.29 15.10
CA LEU A 56 -11.98 10.04 13.72
C LEU A 56 -11.33 8.67 13.56
N MET A 57 -10.40 8.30 14.45
CA MET A 57 -9.49 7.17 14.26
C MET A 57 -9.97 5.87 14.92
N THR A 58 -10.91 5.92 15.87
CA THR A 58 -11.32 4.74 16.62
C THR A 58 -12.82 4.45 16.53
N TYR A 59 -13.17 3.18 16.78
CA TYR A 59 -14.54 2.72 16.98
C TYR A 59 -14.61 1.87 18.26
N ARG A 60 -15.82 1.61 18.76
CA ARG A 60 -16.04 0.75 19.91
C ARG A 60 -15.92 -0.72 19.51
N SER A 61 -14.99 -1.45 20.13
CA SER A 61 -14.89 -2.90 19.97
C SER A 61 -16.21 -3.58 20.33
N PRO A 62 -16.78 -4.43 19.47
CA PRO A 62 -18.03 -5.15 19.76
C PRO A 62 -17.86 -6.18 20.89
N ARG A 63 -16.64 -6.54 21.27
CA ARG A 63 -16.33 -7.54 22.30
C ARG A 63 -16.38 -6.97 23.71
N ASP A 64 -15.86 -5.76 23.92
CA ASP A 64 -15.65 -5.19 25.25
C ASP A 64 -15.84 -3.67 25.33
N GLY A 65 -16.26 -3.03 24.23
CA GLY A 65 -16.50 -1.60 24.16
C GLY A 65 -15.26 -0.70 24.20
N ARG A 66 -14.04 -1.27 24.24
CA ARG A 66 -12.81 -0.48 24.18
C ARG A 66 -12.67 0.22 22.83
N PRO A 67 -12.05 1.41 22.75
CA PRO A 67 -11.73 2.05 21.49
C PRO A 67 -10.57 1.30 20.81
N ILE A 68 -10.77 0.86 19.58
CA ILE A 68 -9.78 0.25 18.70
C ILE A 68 -9.71 0.99 17.37
N ASN A 69 -8.60 0.87 16.65
CA ASN A 69 -8.36 1.58 15.41
C ASN A 69 -9.37 1.19 14.31
N LYS A 70 -9.91 2.18 13.60
CA LYS A 70 -10.89 1.97 12.52
C LYS A 70 -10.34 1.18 11.32
N SER A 71 -9.03 1.04 11.17
CA SER A 71 -8.45 0.15 10.15
C SER A 71 -8.93 -1.30 10.29
N TRP A 72 -9.23 -1.74 11.52
CA TRP A 72 -9.74 -3.09 11.86
C TRP A 72 -11.27 -3.20 11.83
N LEU A 73 -11.99 -2.11 11.56
CA LEU A 73 -13.45 -2.12 11.54
C LEU A 73 -13.96 -3.00 10.38
N VAL A 74 -14.70 -4.05 10.68
CA VAL A 74 -15.49 -4.81 9.70
C VAL A 74 -16.70 -3.98 9.33
N PRO A 75 -16.80 -3.43 8.12
CA PRO A 75 -17.92 -2.55 7.76
C PRO A 75 -19.21 -3.36 7.59
N ARG A 76 -20.29 -2.92 8.24
CA ARG A 76 -21.63 -3.49 8.16
C ARG A 76 -22.64 -2.52 7.53
N SER A 77 -22.20 -1.28 7.30
CA SER A 77 -23.01 -0.20 6.74
C SER A 77 -22.16 0.69 5.80
N ARG A 78 -22.83 1.51 4.99
CA ARG A 78 -22.14 2.55 4.19
C ARG A 78 -21.49 3.61 5.10
N ASP A 79 -22.08 3.88 6.27
CA ASP A 79 -21.50 4.79 7.23
C ASP A 79 -20.16 4.25 7.79
N ASP A 80 -20.04 2.93 7.99
CA ASP A 80 -18.77 2.30 8.38
C ASP A 80 -17.71 2.47 7.28
N LEU A 81 -18.08 2.30 6.01
CA LEU A 81 -17.17 2.54 4.89
C LEU A 81 -16.69 4.00 4.86
N ALA A 82 -17.63 4.95 4.99
CA ALA A 82 -17.31 6.38 5.06
C ALA A 82 -16.44 6.72 6.28
N ALA A 83 -16.68 6.09 7.43
CA ALA A 83 -15.86 6.26 8.62
C ALA A 83 -14.44 5.71 8.43
N ARG A 84 -14.30 4.51 7.81
CA ARG A 84 -13.00 3.95 7.42
C ARG A 84 -12.25 4.87 6.45
N ARG A 85 -12.93 5.35 5.38
CA ARG A 85 -12.33 6.27 4.41
C ARG A 85 -11.75 7.51 5.07
N ARG A 86 -12.48 8.14 5.99
CA ARG A 86 -11.99 9.33 6.72
C ARG A 86 -10.75 9.03 7.55
N ALA A 87 -10.73 7.91 8.26
CA ALA A 87 -9.58 7.48 9.06
C ALA A 87 -8.34 7.16 8.19
N ILE A 88 -8.53 6.40 7.12
CA ILE A 88 -7.47 6.08 6.15
C ILE A 88 -6.93 7.35 5.49
N LYS A 89 -7.83 8.27 5.06
CA LYS A 89 -7.41 9.54 4.45
C LYS A 89 -6.58 10.40 5.40
N PHE A 90 -6.94 10.43 6.67
CA PHE A 90 -6.19 11.17 7.69
C PHE A 90 -4.73 10.66 7.83
N TRP A 91 -4.52 9.35 7.88
CA TRP A 91 -3.18 8.77 7.89
C TRP A 91 -2.45 8.94 6.54
N ALA A 92 -3.17 8.83 5.44
CA ALA A 92 -2.63 9.06 4.12
C ALA A 92 -2.15 10.51 3.96
N ASP A 93 -2.91 11.50 4.45
CA ASP A 93 -2.53 12.92 4.43
C ASP A 93 -1.29 13.18 5.29
N ALA A 94 -1.20 12.58 6.47
CA ALA A 94 -0.05 12.70 7.37
C ALA A 94 1.26 12.15 6.77
N SER A 95 1.15 11.24 5.80
CA SER A 95 2.29 10.67 5.06
C SER A 95 2.35 11.17 3.60
N TYR A 96 1.52 12.14 3.23
CA TYR A 96 1.42 12.65 1.84
C TYR A 96 1.13 11.53 0.81
N GLY A 97 0.50 10.46 1.24
CA GLY A 97 0.26 9.27 0.44
C GLY A 97 1.52 8.46 0.08
N LEU A 98 2.65 8.70 0.73
CA LEU A 98 3.94 8.08 0.41
C LEU A 98 4.21 6.77 1.17
N LEU A 99 3.47 6.48 2.25
CA LEU A 99 3.48 5.17 2.90
C LEU A 99 2.40 4.29 2.27
N GLY A 100 2.77 3.47 1.30
CA GLY A 100 1.85 2.65 0.51
C GLY A 100 1.30 1.47 1.30
N ARG A 101 2.10 0.93 2.20
CA ARG A 101 1.82 -0.22 3.05
C ARG A 101 1.84 0.15 4.53
N SER A 102 1.24 1.30 4.87
CA SER A 102 0.99 1.71 6.26
C SER A 102 0.18 0.66 7.03
N PRO A 103 0.14 0.70 8.38
CA PRO A 103 -0.52 -0.34 9.18
C PRO A 103 -1.98 -0.60 8.81
N ASP A 104 -2.71 0.38 8.30
CA ASP A 104 -4.10 0.26 7.85
C ASP A 104 -4.28 -0.58 6.57
N HIS A 105 -3.20 -0.82 5.80
CA HIS A 105 -3.30 -1.55 4.54
C HIS A 105 -3.71 -3.01 4.75
N VAL A 106 -2.89 -3.81 5.44
CA VAL A 106 -3.21 -5.23 5.68
C VAL A 106 -4.31 -5.39 6.72
N ALA A 107 -4.44 -4.46 7.68
CA ALA A 107 -5.60 -4.40 8.57
C ALA A 107 -6.92 -4.29 7.78
N SER A 108 -6.93 -3.58 6.65
CA SER A 108 -8.10 -3.52 5.75
C SER A 108 -8.42 -4.86 5.10
N PHE A 109 -7.42 -5.68 4.73
CA PHE A 109 -7.66 -7.05 4.27
C PHE A 109 -8.24 -7.91 5.41
N PHE A 110 -7.65 -7.82 6.61
CA PHE A 110 -8.15 -8.54 7.78
C PHE A 110 -9.58 -8.15 8.15
N ALA A 111 -10.01 -6.91 7.95
CA ALA A 111 -11.40 -6.53 8.14
C ALA A 111 -12.35 -7.34 7.21
N GLY A 112 -11.94 -7.62 5.97
CA GLY A 112 -12.67 -8.48 5.07
C GLY A 112 -12.61 -9.97 5.46
N PHE A 113 -11.44 -10.46 5.84
CA PHE A 113 -11.26 -11.84 6.28
C PHE A 113 -12.07 -12.13 7.55
N ALA A 114 -11.92 -11.30 8.58
CA ALA A 114 -12.61 -11.44 9.87
C ALA A 114 -14.14 -11.27 9.74
N GLY A 115 -14.59 -10.56 8.71
CA GLY A 115 -16.00 -10.45 8.38
C GLY A 115 -16.62 -11.71 7.77
N SER A 116 -15.79 -12.70 7.38
CA SER A 116 -16.17 -13.88 6.58
C SER A 116 -15.62 -15.20 7.14
N PRO A 117 -15.78 -15.51 8.45
CA PRO A 117 -15.19 -16.70 9.07
C PRO A 117 -15.73 -18.00 8.45
N GLU A 118 -16.97 -18.02 7.96
CA GLU A 118 -17.60 -19.18 7.31
C GLU A 118 -16.85 -19.60 6.05
N PHE A 119 -16.20 -18.68 5.36
CA PHE A 119 -15.35 -19.01 4.21
C PHE A 119 -14.19 -19.93 4.65
N TYR A 120 -13.51 -19.59 5.74
CA TYR A 120 -12.38 -20.35 6.26
C TYR A 120 -12.82 -21.67 6.93
N ALA A 121 -14.02 -21.71 7.52
CA ALA A 121 -14.60 -22.92 8.11
C ALA A 121 -14.77 -24.07 7.10
N ARG A 122 -14.82 -23.77 5.78
CA ARG A 122 -14.83 -24.77 4.71
C ARG A 122 -13.54 -25.61 4.68
N GLY A 123 -12.40 -25.09 5.17
CA GLY A 123 -11.16 -25.84 5.34
C GLY A 123 -11.05 -26.58 6.68
N GLY A 124 -11.93 -26.24 7.62
CA GLY A 124 -11.97 -26.76 8.99
C GLY A 124 -12.29 -25.64 9.98
N ARG A 125 -13.15 -25.93 10.96
CA ARG A 125 -13.62 -24.95 11.94
C ARG A 125 -12.46 -24.26 12.68
N GLN A 126 -11.41 -25.02 13.00
CA GLN A 126 -10.22 -24.48 13.66
C GLN A 126 -9.58 -23.31 12.90
N PHE A 127 -9.58 -23.33 11.57
CA PHE A 127 -8.95 -22.26 10.77
C PHE A 127 -9.74 -20.97 10.83
N ALA A 128 -11.08 -21.06 10.87
CA ALA A 128 -11.95 -19.89 11.09
C ALA A 128 -11.76 -19.32 12.50
N ASP A 129 -11.64 -20.17 13.51
CA ASP A 129 -11.42 -19.76 14.89
C ASP A 129 -10.04 -19.13 15.06
N ASN A 130 -9.01 -19.67 14.40
CA ASN A 130 -7.65 -19.11 14.36
C ASN A 130 -7.62 -17.70 13.77
N LEU A 131 -8.24 -17.53 12.59
CA LEU A 131 -8.34 -16.24 11.93
C LEU A 131 -9.06 -15.21 12.83
N SER A 132 -10.19 -15.59 13.40
CA SER A 132 -10.98 -14.71 14.28
C SER A 132 -10.19 -14.30 15.51
N ARG A 133 -9.45 -15.24 16.13
CA ARG A 133 -8.59 -14.98 17.28
C ARG A 133 -7.44 -14.03 16.91
N PHE A 134 -6.74 -14.29 15.79
CA PHE A 134 -5.65 -13.40 15.37
C PHE A 134 -6.15 -11.99 15.03
N ALA A 135 -7.25 -11.88 14.27
CA ALA A 135 -7.83 -10.58 13.93
C ALA A 135 -8.25 -9.78 15.19
N ALA A 136 -8.79 -10.48 16.19
CA ALA A 136 -9.12 -9.90 17.48
C ALA A 136 -7.87 -9.39 18.23
N LYS A 137 -6.83 -10.22 18.33
CA LYS A 137 -5.53 -9.85 18.92
C LYS A 137 -4.92 -8.66 18.19
N ALA A 138 -4.86 -8.71 16.86
CA ALA A 138 -4.25 -7.67 16.06
C ALA A 138 -4.97 -6.31 16.20
N ALA A 139 -6.30 -6.33 16.29
CA ALA A 139 -7.09 -5.12 16.54
C ALA A 139 -6.90 -4.57 17.97
N ASP A 140 -6.79 -5.44 18.99
CA ASP A 140 -6.60 -5.04 20.38
C ASP A 140 -5.24 -4.43 20.65
N GLU A 141 -4.20 -5.02 20.04
CA GLU A 141 -2.80 -4.61 20.16
C GLU A 141 -2.42 -3.55 19.11
N ASP A 142 -3.34 -3.22 18.18
CA ASP A 142 -3.12 -2.32 17.02
C ASP A 142 -1.84 -2.68 16.26
N LEU A 143 -1.74 -3.97 15.86
CA LEU A 143 -0.54 -4.53 15.24
C LEU A 143 -0.32 -4.00 13.82
N TYR A 144 0.93 -3.78 13.46
CA TYR A 144 1.32 -3.58 12.07
C TYR A 144 1.59 -4.94 11.42
N VAL A 145 0.71 -5.35 10.51
CA VAL A 145 0.89 -6.56 9.70
C VAL A 145 1.27 -6.13 8.27
N SER A 146 2.37 -6.67 7.76
CA SER A 146 2.69 -6.64 6.32
C SER A 146 2.21 -7.93 5.66
N TYR A 147 2.31 -8.03 4.34
CA TYR A 147 2.05 -9.29 3.65
C TYR A 147 3.15 -9.67 2.65
N VAL A 148 3.29 -10.95 2.38
CA VAL A 148 4.06 -11.52 1.27
C VAL A 148 3.18 -12.54 0.56
N ILE A 149 2.80 -12.19 -0.68
CA ILE A 149 1.78 -12.91 -1.45
C ILE A 149 2.23 -13.22 -2.89
N VAL A 150 3.46 -12.85 -3.24
CA VAL A 150 4.02 -13.02 -4.59
C VAL A 150 5.24 -13.90 -4.54
N HIS A 151 5.22 -14.97 -5.31
CA HIS A 151 6.38 -15.87 -5.47
C HIS A 151 7.58 -15.15 -6.09
N PRO A 152 8.82 -15.55 -5.76
CA PRO A 152 9.99 -15.17 -6.54
C PRO A 152 9.81 -15.52 -8.01
N THR A 153 10.31 -14.66 -8.90
CA THR A 153 10.14 -14.85 -10.35
C THR A 153 11.26 -15.72 -10.94
N VAL A 154 11.42 -16.96 -10.44
CA VAL A 154 12.46 -17.87 -10.89
C VAL A 154 12.11 -18.42 -12.27
N ASP A 155 10.99 -19.14 -12.38
CA ASP A 155 10.45 -19.60 -13.66
C ASP A 155 8.93 -19.44 -13.67
N ARG A 156 8.46 -18.37 -14.34
CA ARG A 156 7.03 -18.06 -14.47
C ARG A 156 6.27 -19.01 -15.38
N GLY A 157 6.97 -19.79 -16.20
CA GLY A 157 6.36 -20.77 -17.11
C GLY A 157 5.94 -22.06 -16.42
N LYS A 158 6.36 -22.27 -15.15
CA LYS A 158 6.11 -23.49 -14.40
C LYS A 158 5.29 -23.25 -13.14
N PRO A 159 4.39 -24.18 -12.75
CA PRO A 159 3.71 -24.16 -11.46
C PRO A 159 4.71 -24.32 -10.30
N ALA A 160 4.25 -24.05 -9.07
CA ALA A 160 5.12 -24.04 -7.90
C ALA A 160 5.80 -25.38 -7.63
N HIS A 161 5.07 -26.49 -7.79
CA HIS A 161 5.61 -27.85 -7.58
C HIS A 161 6.56 -28.34 -8.66
N GLN A 162 6.67 -27.65 -9.82
CA GLN A 162 7.54 -28.01 -10.94
C GLN A 162 8.77 -27.08 -11.09
N GLN A 163 9.03 -26.23 -10.09
CA GLN A 163 10.25 -25.44 -10.10
C GLN A 163 11.49 -26.35 -10.05
N SER A 164 12.65 -25.81 -10.43
CA SER A 164 13.91 -26.57 -10.50
C SER A 164 14.35 -27.21 -9.18
N GLU A 165 13.92 -26.62 -8.08
CA GLU A 165 14.16 -27.12 -6.73
C GLU A 165 12.87 -27.03 -5.90
N PRO A 166 12.64 -27.99 -4.96
CA PRO A 166 11.52 -27.91 -4.02
C PRO A 166 11.63 -26.65 -3.16
N TYR A 167 10.50 -26.01 -2.89
CA TYR A 167 10.40 -24.85 -2.02
C TYR A 167 11.28 -23.66 -2.41
N LEU A 168 11.46 -23.41 -3.72
CA LEU A 168 11.91 -22.10 -4.19
C LEU A 168 10.89 -21.01 -3.83
N TYR A 169 9.62 -21.38 -3.80
CA TYR A 169 8.51 -20.58 -3.30
C TYR A 169 8.15 -21.01 -1.90
N ALA A 170 7.64 -20.10 -1.08
CA ALA A 170 7.28 -20.44 0.29
C ALA A 170 6.10 -21.43 0.34
N GLY A 171 6.27 -22.52 1.06
CA GLY A 171 5.28 -23.57 1.20
C GLY A 171 5.44 -24.35 2.51
N ALA A 172 4.46 -25.18 2.84
CA ALA A 172 4.43 -26.05 4.00
C ALA A 172 5.26 -27.30 3.74
N ALA A 173 6.56 -27.28 4.09
CA ALA A 173 7.51 -28.37 3.86
C ALA A 173 7.26 -29.58 4.75
N ALA A 174 6.68 -29.39 5.94
CA ALA A 174 6.29 -30.45 6.85
C ALA A 174 5.14 -30.00 7.76
N ALA A 175 4.34 -30.97 8.21
CA ALA A 175 3.42 -30.81 9.34
C ALA A 175 4.00 -31.52 10.57
N ARG A 176 3.80 -30.88 11.74
CA ARG A 176 4.17 -31.41 13.06
C ARG A 176 2.97 -31.31 14.00
N ASP A 177 3.01 -31.95 15.13
CA ASP A 177 1.93 -31.92 16.13
C ASP A 177 1.61 -30.48 16.56
N ASN A 178 2.62 -29.62 16.66
CA ASN A 178 2.51 -28.23 17.14
C ASN A 178 2.44 -27.16 16.03
N GLY A 179 2.43 -27.52 14.73
CA GLY A 179 2.38 -26.55 13.66
C GLY A 179 2.86 -27.05 12.31
N ILE A 180 3.06 -26.12 11.38
CA ILE A 180 3.62 -26.39 10.06
C ILE A 180 5.01 -25.76 9.94
N VAL A 181 5.89 -26.39 9.18
CA VAL A 181 7.23 -25.88 8.88
C VAL A 181 7.19 -25.23 7.51
N ILE A 182 7.45 -23.93 7.46
CA ILE A 182 7.52 -23.18 6.22
C ILE A 182 8.95 -23.10 5.72
N ARG A 183 9.14 -23.42 4.43
CA ARG A 183 10.42 -23.28 3.72
C ARG A 183 10.21 -22.54 2.41
N GLY A 184 11.26 -21.84 1.93
CA GLY A 184 11.27 -21.13 0.67
C GLY A 184 11.27 -19.63 0.82
N ALA A 185 10.81 -18.92 -0.21
CA ALA A 185 10.82 -17.46 -0.19
C ALA A 185 9.56 -16.84 -0.82
N GLN A 186 9.26 -15.61 -0.41
CA GLN A 186 8.32 -14.71 -1.08
C GLN A 186 8.99 -13.37 -1.30
N MET A 187 8.54 -12.63 -2.32
CA MET A 187 9.10 -11.32 -2.65
C MET A 187 8.10 -10.19 -2.42
N LEU A 188 8.63 -8.97 -2.49
CA LEU A 188 7.89 -7.73 -2.31
C LEU A 188 7.24 -7.60 -0.91
N GLY A 189 7.97 -8.01 0.13
CA GLY A 189 7.62 -7.76 1.52
C GLY A 189 7.79 -6.28 1.87
N THR A 190 6.98 -5.40 1.26
CA THR A 190 7.02 -3.97 1.53
C THR A 190 6.61 -3.70 2.97
N GLY A 191 7.44 -2.95 3.70
CA GLY A 191 7.21 -2.64 5.10
C GLY A 191 7.54 -3.77 6.08
N SER A 192 7.96 -4.97 5.62
CA SER A 192 8.21 -6.12 6.50
C SER A 192 9.27 -5.85 7.57
N VAL A 193 10.30 -5.05 7.27
CA VAL A 193 11.30 -4.64 8.28
C VAL A 193 10.67 -3.85 9.42
N MET A 194 9.56 -3.17 9.17
CA MET A 194 8.89 -2.25 10.10
C MET A 194 7.59 -2.82 10.69
N SER A 195 7.12 -3.99 10.24
CA SER A 195 5.88 -4.61 10.75
C SER A 195 6.15 -5.57 11.90
N ASP A 196 5.12 -5.84 12.71
CA ASP A 196 5.18 -6.83 13.80
C ASP A 196 5.07 -8.25 13.25
N TYR A 197 4.17 -8.45 12.27
CA TYR A 197 3.86 -9.73 11.66
C TYR A 197 3.92 -9.64 10.14
N VAL A 198 4.13 -10.77 9.49
CA VAL A 198 3.90 -10.96 8.06
C VAL A 198 2.77 -11.95 7.84
N LEU A 199 1.79 -11.59 7.01
CA LEU A 199 0.81 -12.52 6.44
C LEU A 199 1.46 -13.19 5.23
N LEU A 200 1.69 -14.50 5.34
CA LEU A 200 2.15 -15.35 4.24
C LEU A 200 0.95 -16.00 3.57
N THR A 201 0.79 -15.77 2.29
CA THR A 201 -0.16 -16.48 1.42
C THR A 201 0.23 -16.31 -0.04
N VAL A 202 -0.65 -16.71 -0.97
CA VAL A 202 -0.41 -16.63 -2.42
C VAL A 202 -1.61 -16.02 -3.12
N ILE A 203 -1.37 -15.06 -4.01
CA ILE A 203 -2.40 -14.46 -4.86
C ILE A 203 -2.35 -15.01 -6.30
N LEU A 204 -1.22 -15.59 -6.69
CA LEU A 204 -1.06 -16.19 -8.02
C LEU A 204 -1.87 -17.49 -8.12
N PRO A 205 -2.43 -17.80 -9.30
CA PRO A 205 -3.16 -19.05 -9.50
C PRO A 205 -2.27 -20.27 -9.25
N LEU A 206 -2.68 -21.10 -8.31
CA LEU A 206 -2.07 -22.41 -8.04
C LEU A 206 -2.71 -23.48 -8.92
N LYS A 207 -1.95 -24.55 -9.20
CA LYS A 207 -2.37 -25.70 -10.01
C LYS A 207 -2.49 -26.94 -9.15
N PRO A 208 -3.25 -27.98 -9.56
CA PRO A 208 -3.18 -29.29 -8.92
C PRO A 208 -1.73 -29.76 -8.82
N GLY A 209 -1.32 -30.18 -7.64
CA GLY A 209 0.08 -30.46 -7.27
C GLY A 209 0.77 -29.35 -6.47
N ASP A 210 0.18 -28.15 -6.41
CA ASP A 210 0.70 -27.02 -5.63
C ASP A 210 0.12 -26.95 -4.20
N GLU A 211 -0.45 -28.03 -3.66
CA GLU A 211 -1.13 -28.04 -2.36
C GLU A 211 -0.21 -27.58 -1.22
N ASP A 212 1.07 -27.92 -1.26
CA ASP A 212 2.06 -27.50 -0.26
C ASP A 212 2.26 -25.97 -0.22
N TYR A 213 1.97 -25.29 -1.31
CA TYR A 213 2.06 -23.82 -1.47
C TYR A 213 0.72 -23.13 -1.21
N ALA A 214 -0.37 -23.92 -1.10
CA ALA A 214 -1.73 -23.41 -0.88
C ALA A 214 -2.01 -23.17 0.60
N ILE A 215 -1.37 -22.14 1.17
CA ILE A 215 -1.39 -21.82 2.58
C ILE A 215 -1.76 -20.34 2.83
N SER A 216 -2.30 -20.08 4.03
CA SER A 216 -2.45 -18.72 4.57
C SER A 216 -2.18 -18.77 6.06
N CYS A 217 -1.19 -18.02 6.54
CA CYS A 217 -0.79 -17.97 7.93
C CYS A 217 -0.15 -16.64 8.29
N VAL A 218 -0.08 -16.32 9.57
CA VAL A 218 0.67 -15.17 10.09
C VAL A 218 1.90 -15.62 10.85
N ILE A 219 2.97 -14.87 10.71
CA ILE A 219 4.27 -15.19 11.27
C ILE A 219 4.84 -13.94 11.91
N PRO A 220 5.24 -13.94 13.20
CA PRO A 220 5.93 -12.79 13.78
C PRO A 220 7.27 -12.58 13.08
N ASN A 221 7.65 -11.34 12.81
CA ASN A 221 8.91 -11.04 12.12
C ASN A 221 10.17 -11.43 12.94
N SER A 222 9.99 -11.75 14.21
CA SER A 222 11.01 -12.29 15.10
C SER A 222 11.12 -13.83 15.07
N ALA A 223 10.29 -14.51 14.26
CA ALA A 223 10.32 -15.98 14.22
C ALA A 223 11.70 -16.51 13.83
N SER A 224 12.11 -17.57 14.51
CA SER A 224 13.38 -18.26 14.20
C SER A 224 13.31 -18.82 12.77
N GLY A 225 14.36 -18.58 11.97
CA GLY A 225 14.42 -18.97 10.56
C GLY A 225 13.81 -17.97 9.58
N LEU A 226 13.07 -16.97 10.04
CA LEU A 226 12.60 -15.88 9.17
C LEU A 226 13.73 -14.88 8.92
N LYS A 227 14.03 -14.60 7.64
CA LYS A 227 15.09 -13.69 7.22
C LYS A 227 14.54 -12.66 6.25
N LEU A 228 14.81 -11.38 6.50
CA LEU A 228 14.40 -10.24 5.70
C LEU A 228 15.62 -9.67 4.96
N TYR A 229 15.54 -9.60 3.63
CA TYR A 229 16.57 -9.03 2.77
C TYR A 229 15.99 -7.78 2.08
N PRO A 230 16.04 -6.60 2.73
CA PRO A 230 15.55 -5.37 2.11
C PRO A 230 16.43 -4.97 0.92
N ARG A 231 15.80 -4.41 -0.12
CA ARG A 231 16.55 -3.68 -1.13
C ARG A 231 17.36 -2.54 -0.49
N ARG A 232 18.28 -1.95 -1.25
CA ARG A 232 18.99 -0.75 -0.80
C ARG A 232 18.00 0.30 -0.27
N PRO A 233 18.06 0.67 1.02
CA PRO A 233 17.24 1.73 1.58
C PRO A 233 17.71 3.10 1.07
N TYR A 234 16.78 3.91 0.55
CA TYR A 234 17.12 5.22 0.00
C TYR A 234 17.47 6.23 1.09
N ALA A 235 16.99 6.03 2.30
CA ALA A 235 17.36 6.82 3.47
C ALA A 235 18.88 6.84 3.73
N LEU A 236 19.61 5.78 3.36
CA LEU A 236 21.08 5.73 3.51
C LEU A 236 21.82 6.77 2.65
N GLY A 237 21.25 7.18 1.54
CA GLY A 237 21.81 8.23 0.68
C GLY A 237 21.32 9.65 1.03
N ALA A 238 20.41 9.77 1.98
CA ALA A 238 19.78 11.02 2.34
C ALA A 238 20.57 11.75 3.44
N ASN A 239 21.50 12.59 3.02
CA ASN A 239 22.42 13.31 3.95
C ASN A 239 21.70 14.36 4.82
N SER A 240 20.56 14.89 4.37
CA SER A 240 19.76 15.82 5.15
C SER A 240 18.29 15.74 4.75
N VAL A 241 17.37 16.07 5.68
CA VAL A 241 15.95 16.18 5.41
C VAL A 241 15.63 17.34 4.44
N PHE A 242 16.45 18.37 4.40
CA PHE A 242 16.27 19.47 3.46
C PHE A 242 16.53 19.04 2.01
N ASP A 243 17.61 18.25 1.80
CA ASP A 243 18.01 17.82 0.46
C ASP A 243 17.19 16.63 -0.05
N TYR A 244 16.74 15.75 0.86
CA TYR A 244 15.98 14.53 0.58
C TYR A 244 14.76 14.43 1.51
N PRO A 245 13.78 15.34 1.37
CA PRO A 245 12.70 15.49 2.35
C PRO A 245 11.72 14.31 2.42
N LEU A 246 11.65 13.49 1.38
CA LEU A 246 10.73 12.35 1.29
C LEU A 246 11.47 11.02 1.50
N SER A 247 12.52 10.77 0.76
CA SER A 247 13.31 9.53 0.84
C SER A 247 13.93 9.32 2.22
N SER A 248 14.31 10.40 2.91
CA SER A 248 14.83 10.34 4.28
C SER A 248 13.78 9.94 5.32
N ARG A 249 12.48 10.02 5.02
CA ARG A 249 11.40 9.84 6.00
C ARG A 249 10.40 8.75 5.68
N PHE A 250 10.14 8.47 4.39
CA PHE A 250 9.02 7.65 3.96
C PHE A 250 9.44 6.40 3.16
N ASP A 251 10.70 5.99 3.26
CA ASP A 251 11.15 4.77 2.60
C ASP A 251 10.65 3.54 3.36
N GLU A 252 9.67 2.84 2.78
CA GLU A 252 9.06 1.63 3.36
C GLU A 252 9.96 0.40 3.24
N THR A 253 10.96 0.41 2.39
CA THR A 253 11.75 -0.74 1.94
C THR A 253 10.89 -1.88 1.36
N ASP A 254 11.48 -2.66 0.47
CA ASP A 254 10.85 -3.84 -0.12
C ASP A 254 11.81 -5.01 0.10
N SER A 255 11.35 -6.09 0.73
CA SER A 255 12.22 -7.22 1.12
C SER A 255 11.91 -8.47 0.32
N LEU A 256 12.97 -9.22 -0.01
CA LEU A 256 12.84 -10.66 -0.18
C LEU A 256 12.71 -11.26 1.22
N VAL A 257 11.68 -12.08 1.44
CA VAL A 257 11.40 -12.75 2.72
C VAL A 257 11.67 -14.23 2.56
N VAL A 258 12.64 -14.74 3.31
CA VAL A 258 13.09 -16.14 3.27
C VAL A 258 12.66 -16.84 4.54
N PHE A 259 12.09 -18.03 4.37
CA PHE A 259 11.65 -18.93 5.41
C PHE A 259 12.59 -20.15 5.42
N ASP A 260 13.46 -20.19 6.42
CA ASP A 260 14.45 -21.26 6.62
C ASP A 260 13.95 -22.17 7.76
N ASP A 261 13.07 -23.10 7.40
CA ASP A 261 12.38 -24.01 8.30
C ASP A 261 11.65 -23.33 9.48
N VAL A 262 10.89 -22.29 9.14
CA VAL A 262 10.12 -21.52 10.13
C VAL A 262 8.95 -22.35 10.64
N LEU A 263 8.91 -22.65 11.94
CA LEU A 263 7.77 -23.30 12.58
C LEU A 263 6.65 -22.27 12.81
N VAL A 264 5.50 -22.49 12.21
CA VAL A 264 4.27 -21.72 12.42
C VAL A 264 3.29 -22.57 13.22
N PRO A 265 2.91 -22.16 14.43
CA PRO A 265 1.93 -22.87 15.24
C PRO A 265 0.60 -23.05 14.51
N TRP A 266 -0.10 -24.18 14.74
CA TRP A 266 -1.40 -24.44 14.10
C TRP A 266 -2.39 -23.30 14.34
N GLU A 267 -2.31 -22.64 15.46
CA GLU A 267 -3.18 -21.52 15.84
C GLU A 267 -2.98 -20.27 14.97
N ASP A 268 -1.87 -20.13 14.28
CA ASP A 268 -1.57 -19.02 13.37
C ASP A 268 -1.81 -19.36 11.88
N VAL A 269 -2.35 -20.59 11.61
CA VAL A 269 -2.70 -21.06 10.27
C VAL A 269 -4.18 -20.85 10.00
N PHE A 270 -4.52 -20.25 8.86
CA PHE A 270 -5.87 -19.92 8.41
C PHE A 270 -6.32 -20.77 7.22
N ILE A 271 -5.38 -21.17 6.36
CA ILE A 271 -5.62 -22.10 5.25
C ILE A 271 -4.41 -23.06 5.20
N TYR A 272 -4.69 -24.36 5.05
CA TYR A 272 -3.66 -25.38 4.94
C TYR A 272 -3.97 -26.32 3.77
N LYS A 273 -3.05 -26.37 2.79
CA LYS A 273 -3.09 -27.26 1.60
C LYS A 273 -4.42 -27.24 0.85
N ASN A 274 -5.04 -26.06 0.72
CA ASN A 274 -6.32 -25.91 0.04
C ASN A 274 -6.24 -24.84 -1.04
N ILE A 275 -6.08 -25.27 -2.30
CA ILE A 275 -5.93 -24.40 -3.48
C ILE A 275 -7.16 -23.51 -3.68
N GLU A 276 -8.37 -24.09 -3.54
CA GLU A 276 -9.63 -23.34 -3.74
C GLU A 276 -9.79 -22.20 -2.74
N LEU A 277 -9.55 -22.49 -1.43
CA LEU A 277 -9.64 -21.44 -0.40
C LEU A 277 -8.54 -20.40 -0.56
N THR A 278 -7.32 -20.82 -0.91
CA THR A 278 -6.22 -19.87 -1.14
C THR A 278 -6.54 -18.93 -2.30
N ALA A 279 -7.07 -19.44 -3.40
CA ALA A 279 -7.47 -18.65 -4.56
C ALA A 279 -8.67 -17.72 -4.25
N GLY A 280 -9.63 -18.20 -3.45
CA GLY A 280 -10.87 -17.49 -3.15
C GLY A 280 -10.77 -16.46 -2.03
N GLN A 281 -9.81 -16.55 -1.09
CA GLN A 281 -9.80 -15.75 0.12
C GLN A 281 -9.86 -14.23 -0.12
N PHE A 282 -9.26 -13.73 -1.19
CA PHE A 282 -9.28 -12.31 -1.52
C PHE A 282 -10.53 -11.86 -2.27
N SER A 283 -11.07 -12.71 -3.14
CA SER A 283 -12.15 -12.34 -4.06
C SER A 283 -13.54 -12.71 -3.54
N VAL A 284 -13.67 -13.84 -2.82
CA VAL A 284 -14.94 -14.29 -2.25
C VAL A 284 -15.29 -13.52 -0.99
N THR A 285 -14.27 -13.17 -0.17
CA THR A 285 -14.42 -12.25 0.95
C THR A 285 -14.30 -10.79 0.48
N ALA A 286 -14.65 -9.83 1.33
CA ALA A 286 -14.47 -8.41 1.03
C ALA A 286 -12.99 -7.94 1.16
N ALA A 287 -12.04 -8.82 1.42
CA ALA A 287 -10.67 -8.44 1.73
C ALA A 287 -9.98 -7.65 0.62
N HIS A 288 -10.10 -8.11 -0.63
CA HIS A 288 -9.46 -7.44 -1.76
C HIS A 288 -9.99 -6.02 -1.98
N VAL A 289 -11.30 -5.83 -1.92
CA VAL A 289 -11.90 -4.50 -2.15
C VAL A 289 -11.64 -3.54 -1.00
N LEU A 290 -11.63 -4.00 0.25
CA LEU A 290 -11.31 -3.17 1.41
C LEU A 290 -9.83 -2.76 1.42
N GLY A 291 -8.90 -3.68 1.13
CA GLY A 291 -7.47 -3.39 1.02
C GLY A 291 -7.17 -2.45 -0.15
N ASN A 292 -7.84 -2.61 -1.29
CA ASN A 292 -7.67 -1.72 -2.43
C ASN A 292 -8.31 -0.34 -2.21
N THR A 293 -9.39 -0.25 -1.45
CA THR A 293 -9.95 1.05 -1.04
C THR A 293 -8.90 1.86 -0.26
N GLN A 294 -8.16 1.23 0.66
CA GLN A 294 -7.03 1.88 1.34
C GLN A 294 -5.99 2.39 0.34
N SER A 295 -5.58 1.56 -0.61
CA SER A 295 -4.58 1.94 -1.63
C SER A 295 -5.06 3.11 -2.49
N HIS A 296 -6.34 3.16 -2.86
CA HIS A 296 -6.90 4.26 -3.66
C HIS A 296 -6.97 5.58 -2.87
N ILE A 297 -7.37 5.53 -1.60
CA ILE A 297 -7.41 6.71 -0.73
C ILE A 297 -6.00 7.26 -0.51
N ARG A 298 -5.03 6.39 -0.28
CA ARG A 298 -3.62 6.76 -0.17
C ARG A 298 -3.10 7.39 -1.47
N SER A 299 -3.44 6.81 -2.64
CA SER A 299 -3.07 7.37 -3.95
C SER A 299 -3.72 8.73 -4.18
N TRP A 300 -4.99 8.91 -3.83
CA TRP A 300 -5.67 10.20 -3.86
C TRP A 300 -4.91 11.27 -3.06
N ALA A 301 -4.49 10.98 -1.82
CA ALA A 301 -3.66 11.88 -1.03
C ALA A 301 -2.34 12.24 -1.72
N LYS A 302 -1.66 11.25 -2.33
CA LYS A 302 -0.41 11.48 -3.08
C LYS A 302 -0.62 12.39 -4.30
N LEU A 303 -1.67 12.14 -5.06
CA LEU A 303 -2.00 12.98 -6.23
C LEU A 303 -2.32 14.41 -5.81
N GLN A 304 -3.09 14.61 -4.73
CA GLN A 304 -3.37 15.93 -4.17
C GLN A 304 -2.07 16.66 -3.76
N PHE A 305 -1.17 15.94 -3.07
CA PHE A 305 0.12 16.49 -2.66
C PHE A 305 0.96 16.94 -3.86
N LEU A 306 1.10 16.11 -4.90
CA LEU A 306 1.91 16.42 -6.08
C LEU A 306 1.32 17.60 -6.86
N VAL A 307 0.01 17.61 -7.07
CA VAL A 307 -0.67 18.70 -7.80
C VAL A 307 -0.60 20.01 -7.01
N GLY A 308 -0.79 19.95 -5.69
CA GLY A 308 -0.64 21.12 -4.81
C GLY A 308 0.79 21.68 -4.81
N LEU A 309 1.79 20.81 -4.83
CA LEU A 309 3.20 21.22 -4.89
C LEU A 309 3.52 21.95 -6.20
N VAL A 310 3.07 21.42 -7.33
CA VAL A 310 3.26 22.07 -8.64
C VAL A 310 2.51 23.39 -8.73
N LYS A 311 1.25 23.43 -8.28
CA LYS A 311 0.47 24.68 -8.23
C LYS A 311 1.23 25.76 -7.46
N ARG A 312 1.80 25.42 -6.31
CA ARG A 312 2.61 26.35 -5.50
C ARG A 312 3.85 26.82 -6.25
N CYS A 313 4.54 25.94 -6.98
CA CYS A 313 5.68 26.34 -7.82
C CYS A 313 5.26 27.32 -8.92
N MET A 314 4.12 27.09 -9.58
CA MET A 314 3.61 27.99 -10.62
C MET A 314 3.22 29.37 -10.05
N ASP A 315 2.61 29.43 -8.86
CA ASP A 315 2.23 30.69 -8.21
C ASP A 315 3.46 31.53 -7.83
N LEU A 316 4.45 30.90 -7.22
CA LEU A 316 5.67 31.58 -6.76
C LEU A 316 6.57 32.03 -7.93
N SER A 317 6.57 31.27 -9.02
CA SER A 317 7.27 31.64 -10.25
C SER A 317 6.54 32.71 -11.08
N GLY A 318 5.31 33.11 -10.69
CA GLY A 318 4.49 34.05 -11.43
C GLY A 318 3.84 33.51 -12.71
N ARG A 319 3.95 32.20 -12.96
CA ARG A 319 3.47 31.56 -14.20
C ARG A 319 1.99 31.18 -14.16
N SER A 320 1.37 31.14 -12.98
CA SER A 320 -0.04 30.73 -12.83
C SER A 320 -1.06 31.65 -13.51
N ALA A 321 -0.66 32.88 -13.90
CA ALA A 321 -1.51 33.78 -14.66
C ALA A 321 -1.59 33.44 -16.17
N ASN A 322 -0.74 32.57 -16.68
CA ASN A 322 -0.75 32.12 -18.06
C ASN A 322 -1.88 31.10 -18.29
N ALA A 323 -2.72 31.36 -19.31
CA ALA A 323 -3.91 30.53 -19.60
C ALA A 323 -3.57 29.08 -19.90
N GLU A 324 -2.48 28.83 -20.62
CA GLU A 324 -2.02 27.43 -20.90
C GLU A 324 -1.60 26.71 -19.63
N ILE A 325 -0.85 27.38 -18.74
CA ILE A 325 -0.46 26.82 -17.44
C ILE A 325 -1.70 26.53 -16.59
N THR A 326 -2.68 27.45 -16.58
CA THR A 326 -3.96 27.25 -15.87
C THR A 326 -4.71 26.04 -16.41
N ALA A 327 -4.76 25.85 -17.73
CA ALA A 327 -5.40 24.69 -18.35
C ALA A 327 -4.69 23.38 -17.99
N GLN A 328 -3.35 23.35 -17.99
CA GLN A 328 -2.58 22.19 -17.57
C GLN A 328 -2.75 21.84 -16.09
N LEU A 329 -2.82 22.85 -15.22
CA LEU A 329 -3.13 22.64 -13.79
C LEU A 329 -4.57 22.12 -13.60
N GLY A 330 -5.52 22.59 -14.42
CA GLY A 330 -6.89 22.10 -14.46
C GLY A 330 -6.98 20.63 -14.86
N ASP A 331 -6.20 20.20 -15.85
CA ASP A 331 -6.10 18.77 -16.24
C ASP A 331 -5.54 17.91 -15.11
N LEU A 332 -4.47 18.35 -14.45
CA LEU A 332 -3.93 17.66 -13.27
C LEU A 332 -4.96 17.54 -12.14
N ALA A 333 -5.70 18.61 -11.84
CA ALA A 333 -6.76 18.63 -10.84
C ALA A 333 -7.92 17.69 -11.22
N THR A 334 -8.28 17.62 -12.50
CA THR A 334 -9.32 16.70 -13.01
C THR A 334 -8.99 15.24 -12.68
N ARG A 335 -7.73 14.82 -12.84
CA ARG A 335 -7.30 13.45 -12.52
C ARG A 335 -7.45 13.14 -11.03
N VAL A 336 -7.16 14.11 -10.15
CA VAL A 336 -7.38 13.97 -8.70
C VAL A 336 -8.87 13.77 -8.40
N SER A 337 -9.74 14.62 -8.98
CA SER A 337 -11.18 14.58 -8.78
C SER A 337 -11.81 13.28 -9.30
N LEU A 338 -11.30 12.74 -10.40
CA LEU A 338 -11.77 11.45 -10.94
C LEU A 338 -11.45 10.29 -9.97
N VAL A 339 -10.26 10.26 -9.38
CA VAL A 339 -9.91 9.23 -8.38
C VAL A 339 -10.80 9.35 -7.14
N GLU A 340 -11.01 10.56 -6.63
CA GLU A 340 -11.93 10.82 -5.52
C GLU A 340 -13.36 10.38 -5.87
N GLY A 341 -13.86 10.76 -7.05
CA GLY A 341 -15.19 10.40 -7.52
C GLY A 341 -15.41 8.89 -7.63
N MET A 342 -14.41 8.13 -8.10
CA MET A 342 -14.49 6.66 -8.16
C MET A 342 -14.53 6.03 -6.77
N ILE A 343 -13.77 6.54 -5.80
CA ILE A 343 -13.80 6.06 -4.39
C ILE A 343 -15.20 6.31 -3.80
N LEU A 344 -15.72 7.52 -3.93
CA LEU A 344 -17.04 7.90 -3.41
C LEU A 344 -18.17 7.14 -4.10
N GLY A 345 -18.06 6.94 -5.43
CA GLY A 345 -19.01 6.14 -6.20
C GLY A 345 -19.03 4.67 -5.77
N ALA A 346 -17.86 4.07 -5.51
CA ALA A 346 -17.77 2.70 -5.01
C ALA A 346 -18.41 2.54 -3.62
N GLU A 347 -18.26 3.53 -2.73
CA GLU A 347 -18.95 3.56 -1.43
C GLU A 347 -20.47 3.74 -1.58
N ALA A 348 -20.90 4.65 -2.42
CA ALA A 348 -22.33 4.94 -2.64
C ALA A 348 -23.09 3.74 -3.23
N ALA A 349 -22.43 2.97 -4.09
CA ALA A 349 -22.95 1.76 -4.72
C ALA A 349 -22.61 0.48 -3.93
N ALA A 350 -22.15 0.60 -2.67
CA ALA A 350 -21.80 -0.54 -1.84
C ALA A 350 -23.03 -1.37 -1.46
N GLU A 351 -22.85 -2.69 -1.44
CA GLU A 351 -23.85 -3.67 -1.04
C GLU A 351 -23.26 -4.68 -0.05
N PRO A 352 -24.06 -5.29 0.83
CA PRO A 352 -23.58 -6.37 1.70
C PRO A 352 -23.26 -7.61 0.85
N ASP A 353 -22.13 -8.24 1.10
CA ASP A 353 -21.80 -9.54 0.52
C ASP A 353 -22.54 -10.69 1.22
N GLN A 354 -22.32 -11.91 0.77
CA GLN A 354 -22.94 -13.12 1.34
C GLN A 354 -22.64 -13.37 2.83
N PHE A 355 -21.64 -12.67 3.39
CA PHE A 355 -21.26 -12.72 4.82
C PHE A 355 -21.75 -11.49 5.58
N GLY A 356 -22.53 -10.63 4.93
CA GLY A 356 -23.06 -9.38 5.48
C GLY A 356 -21.98 -8.28 5.68
N VAL A 357 -20.82 -8.40 5.04
CA VAL A 357 -19.83 -7.32 5.00
C VAL A 357 -20.24 -6.31 3.95
N MET A 358 -20.31 -5.03 4.31
CA MET A 358 -20.57 -3.97 3.34
C MET A 358 -19.40 -3.83 2.39
N ARG A 359 -19.61 -4.20 1.14
CA ARG A 359 -18.58 -4.32 0.10
C ARG A 359 -18.69 -3.14 -0.87
N PRO A 360 -17.64 -2.30 -1.02
CA PRO A 360 -17.59 -1.30 -2.07
C PRO A 360 -17.77 -1.92 -3.46
N LYS A 361 -18.36 -1.18 -4.39
CA LYS A 361 -18.63 -1.68 -5.76
C LYS A 361 -17.32 -2.04 -6.47
N ASP A 362 -17.14 -3.31 -6.81
CA ASP A 362 -15.93 -3.89 -7.39
C ASP A 362 -15.52 -3.20 -8.70
N SER A 363 -16.46 -3.06 -9.64
CA SER A 363 -16.19 -2.48 -10.97
C SER A 363 -15.63 -1.06 -10.88
N LEU A 364 -16.12 -0.22 -9.96
CA LEU A 364 -15.59 1.13 -9.78
C LEU A 364 -14.20 1.14 -9.14
N LEU A 365 -13.89 0.17 -8.28
CA LEU A 365 -12.55 0.02 -7.71
C LEU A 365 -11.57 -0.50 -8.75
N TYR A 366 -11.94 -1.48 -9.57
CA TYR A 366 -11.05 -1.99 -10.61
C TYR A 366 -10.83 -0.99 -11.74
N ALA A 367 -11.89 -0.26 -12.15
CA ALA A 367 -11.75 0.88 -13.05
C ALA A 367 -10.77 1.93 -12.50
N SER A 368 -10.86 2.24 -11.19
CA SER A 368 -9.91 3.14 -10.53
C SER A 368 -8.48 2.61 -10.55
N GLN A 369 -8.25 1.30 -10.38
CA GLN A 369 -6.91 0.70 -10.49
C GLN A 369 -6.33 0.87 -11.90
N VAL A 370 -7.10 0.52 -12.93
CA VAL A 370 -6.69 0.67 -14.34
C VAL A 370 -6.35 2.14 -14.63
N PHE A 371 -7.23 3.05 -14.20
CA PHE A 371 -7.04 4.48 -14.39
C PHE A 371 -5.78 5.00 -13.71
N GLN A 372 -5.58 4.68 -12.42
CA GLN A 372 -4.43 5.16 -11.64
C GLN A 372 -3.10 4.68 -12.20
N GLN A 373 -3.00 3.42 -12.65
CA GLN A 373 -1.79 2.90 -13.31
C GLN A 373 -1.43 3.69 -14.57
N ALA A 374 -2.42 4.07 -15.36
CA ALA A 374 -2.22 4.82 -16.58
C ALA A 374 -1.90 6.30 -16.32
N ILE A 375 -2.61 6.94 -15.39
CA ILE A 375 -2.48 8.39 -15.19
C ILE A 375 -1.25 8.78 -14.39
N TYR A 376 -0.73 7.94 -13.49
CA TYR A 376 0.38 8.34 -12.62
C TYR A 376 1.66 8.66 -13.41
N PRO A 377 2.14 7.82 -14.35
CA PRO A 377 3.27 8.16 -15.22
C PRO A 377 3.02 9.41 -16.05
N ALA A 378 1.82 9.55 -16.62
CA ALA A 378 1.45 10.71 -17.43
C ALA A 378 1.42 12.01 -16.62
N LEU A 379 0.94 11.96 -15.37
CA LEU A 379 0.93 13.09 -14.44
C LEU A 379 2.37 13.53 -14.11
N LEU A 380 3.27 12.58 -13.79
CA LEU A 380 4.67 12.91 -13.53
C LEU A 380 5.36 13.52 -14.75
N HIS A 381 5.08 13.00 -15.95
CA HIS A 381 5.60 13.56 -17.20
C HIS A 381 5.14 15.01 -17.40
N GLN A 382 3.87 15.29 -17.22
CA GLN A 382 3.30 16.63 -17.35
C GLN A 382 3.88 17.61 -16.31
N ILE A 383 4.05 17.16 -15.06
CA ILE A 383 4.70 17.95 -14.02
C ILE A 383 6.15 18.32 -14.43
N ARG A 384 6.91 17.36 -14.95
CA ARG A 384 8.27 17.62 -15.46
C ARG A 384 8.26 18.64 -16.59
N GLY A 385 7.32 18.56 -17.52
CA GLY A 385 7.13 19.54 -18.59
C GLY A 385 6.86 20.96 -18.06
N LEU A 386 5.96 21.08 -17.06
CA LEU A 386 5.66 22.36 -16.41
C LEU A 386 6.88 22.97 -15.71
N MET A 387 7.73 22.16 -15.11
CA MET A 387 8.90 22.62 -14.37
C MET A 387 10.13 22.87 -15.24
N GLY A 388 10.24 22.17 -16.37
CA GLY A 388 11.36 22.28 -17.30
C GLY A 388 12.71 22.06 -16.65
N GLY A 389 13.75 22.73 -17.12
CA GLY A 389 15.13 22.63 -16.60
C GLY A 389 15.32 23.06 -15.14
N SER A 390 14.32 23.70 -14.52
CA SER A 390 14.41 24.13 -13.12
C SER A 390 14.68 22.97 -12.16
N LEU A 391 14.21 21.77 -12.49
CA LEU A 391 14.38 20.58 -11.65
C LEU A 391 15.83 20.09 -11.51
N ILE A 392 16.69 20.44 -12.48
CA ILE A 392 18.11 20.03 -12.47
C ILE A 392 19.05 21.20 -12.16
N GLN A 393 18.53 22.41 -11.97
CA GLN A 393 19.30 23.60 -11.60
C GLN A 393 19.22 23.84 -10.09
N LEU A 394 19.77 22.90 -9.32
CA LEU A 394 19.75 22.93 -7.86
C LEU A 394 21.17 22.97 -7.30
N PRO A 395 21.41 23.70 -6.20
CA PRO A 395 22.62 23.53 -5.43
C PRO A 395 22.86 22.10 -5.03
N ALA A 396 24.14 21.66 -4.94
CA ALA A 396 24.47 20.31 -4.60
C ALA A 396 23.89 19.92 -3.23
N THR A 397 24.07 20.76 -2.23
CA THR A 397 23.50 20.57 -0.89
C THR A 397 22.96 21.88 -0.30
N SER A 398 22.17 21.74 0.75
CA SER A 398 21.67 22.88 1.55
C SER A 398 22.78 23.71 2.21
N ALA A 399 24.00 23.16 2.37
CA ALA A 399 25.15 23.90 2.90
C ALA A 399 25.51 25.13 2.04
N GLU A 400 25.27 25.07 0.72
CA GLU A 400 25.51 26.20 -0.18
C GLU A 400 24.60 27.40 0.07
N LEU A 401 23.45 27.18 0.70
CA LEU A 401 22.53 28.28 1.09
C LEU A 401 23.06 29.09 2.28
N GLN A 402 24.05 28.57 3.01
CA GLN A 402 24.64 29.20 4.21
C GLN A 402 26.10 29.60 3.99
N ALA A 403 26.75 29.07 2.95
CA ALA A 403 28.15 29.33 2.68
C ALA A 403 28.37 30.78 2.19
N THR A 404 29.34 31.46 2.77
CA THR A 404 29.69 32.87 2.43
C THR A 404 29.99 33.05 0.94
N SER A 405 30.55 32.00 0.30
CA SER A 405 30.94 32.01 -1.12
C SER A 405 29.78 31.87 -2.10
N SER A 406 28.64 31.27 -1.71
CA SER A 406 27.57 30.88 -2.64
C SER A 406 26.18 31.41 -2.26
N ALA A 407 25.90 31.63 -0.97
CA ALA A 407 24.56 32.00 -0.49
C ALA A 407 24.00 33.25 -1.20
N ARG A 408 24.83 34.28 -1.39
CA ARG A 408 24.43 35.53 -2.05
C ARG A 408 24.07 35.31 -3.53
N ASP A 409 24.85 34.49 -4.24
CA ASP A 409 24.62 34.23 -5.66
C ASP A 409 23.37 33.38 -5.85
N ILE A 410 23.17 32.38 -4.98
CA ILE A 410 21.95 31.55 -5.01
C ILE A 410 20.72 32.42 -4.75
N ASP A 411 20.73 33.27 -3.74
CA ASP A 411 19.60 34.16 -3.47
C ASP A 411 19.36 35.14 -4.61
N ARG A 412 20.40 35.61 -5.27
CA ARG A 412 20.28 36.55 -6.39
C ARG A 412 19.79 35.89 -7.68
N TYR A 413 20.31 34.72 -8.05
CA TYR A 413 20.11 34.14 -9.38
C TYR A 413 19.16 32.93 -9.41
N VAL A 414 18.88 32.30 -8.25
CA VAL A 414 18.03 31.12 -8.15
C VAL A 414 16.64 31.44 -7.62
N ARG A 415 16.35 32.69 -7.24
CA ARG A 415 15.03 33.10 -6.75
C ARG A 415 13.93 33.10 -7.80
N TRP A 416 12.67 33.05 -7.35
CA TRP A 416 11.50 33.38 -8.15
C TRP A 416 10.98 34.81 -7.83
N PRO A 417 10.07 35.37 -8.65
CA PRO A 417 9.48 36.69 -8.38
C PRO A 417 8.82 36.78 -7.00
N LYS A 418 8.28 35.66 -6.47
CA LYS A 418 7.55 35.62 -5.20
C LYS A 418 8.17 34.69 -4.18
N ALA A 419 9.44 34.27 -4.34
CA ALA A 419 10.15 33.41 -3.41
C ALA A 419 11.64 33.68 -3.45
N SER A 420 12.29 33.68 -2.29
CA SER A 420 13.75 33.73 -2.15
C SER A 420 14.44 32.54 -2.81
N GLY A 421 15.75 32.61 -3.00
CA GLY A 421 16.53 31.51 -3.52
C GLY A 421 16.40 30.27 -2.65
N ALA A 422 16.43 30.40 -1.33
CA ALA A 422 16.28 29.30 -0.38
C ALA A 422 14.89 28.64 -0.46
N GLU A 423 13.82 29.43 -0.54
CA GLU A 423 12.45 28.89 -0.67
C GLU A 423 12.25 28.15 -1.99
N ARG A 424 12.77 28.67 -3.09
CA ARG A 424 12.74 27.98 -4.39
C ARG A 424 13.52 26.66 -4.32
N VAL A 425 14.73 26.67 -3.81
CA VAL A 425 15.56 25.46 -3.67
C VAL A 425 14.83 24.42 -2.82
N LYS A 426 14.24 24.79 -1.69
CA LYS A 426 13.47 23.89 -0.82
C LYS A 426 12.32 23.20 -1.57
N LEU A 427 11.53 23.96 -2.33
CA LEU A 427 10.42 23.41 -3.12
C LEU A 427 10.90 22.49 -4.26
N LEU A 428 11.96 22.88 -4.94
CA LEU A 428 12.49 22.08 -6.04
C LEU A 428 13.20 20.80 -5.55
N LYS A 429 13.88 20.84 -4.39
CA LYS A 429 14.41 19.64 -3.74
C LYS A 429 13.29 18.67 -3.36
N LEU A 430 12.19 19.18 -2.79
CA LEU A 430 11.01 18.38 -2.49
C LEU A 430 10.42 17.74 -3.75
N LEU A 431 10.27 18.51 -4.81
CA LEU A 431 9.72 18.04 -6.08
C LEU A 431 10.67 17.03 -6.76
N TRP A 432 11.98 17.29 -6.73
CA TRP A 432 12.98 16.36 -7.26
C TRP A 432 12.95 15.02 -6.52
N ASP A 433 12.88 15.04 -5.19
CA ASP A 433 12.81 13.82 -4.39
C ASP A 433 11.52 13.01 -4.67
N ALA A 434 10.42 13.70 -5.00
CA ALA A 434 9.18 13.04 -5.41
C ALA A 434 9.21 12.45 -6.83
N LEU A 435 9.96 13.04 -7.77
CA LEU A 435 9.86 12.73 -9.20
C LEU A 435 11.13 12.14 -9.81
N GLY A 436 12.30 12.54 -9.32
CA GLY A 436 13.58 12.33 -10.00
C GLY A 436 14.59 11.48 -9.22
N SER A 437 14.41 11.34 -7.93
CA SER A 437 15.27 10.51 -7.08
C SER A 437 15.01 9.02 -7.27
N GLU A 438 15.88 8.17 -6.71
CA GLU A 438 15.63 6.72 -6.64
C GLU A 438 14.31 6.43 -5.90
N PHE A 439 13.99 7.20 -4.86
CA PHE A 439 12.73 7.12 -4.12
C PHE A 439 11.53 7.45 -5.02
N GLY A 440 11.59 8.57 -5.75
CA GLY A 440 10.55 8.95 -6.71
C GLY A 440 10.37 7.90 -7.83
N SER A 441 11.47 7.34 -8.32
CA SER A 441 11.46 6.27 -9.33
C SER A 441 10.83 4.97 -8.79
N ARG A 442 11.13 4.59 -7.53
CA ARG A 442 10.44 3.46 -6.87
C ARG A 442 8.94 3.71 -6.74
N HIS A 443 8.54 4.94 -6.41
CA HIS A 443 7.12 5.29 -6.33
C HIS A 443 6.43 5.24 -7.70
N LEU A 444 7.11 5.62 -8.78
CA LEU A 444 6.59 5.44 -10.14
C LEU A 444 6.34 3.96 -10.42
N GLN A 445 7.33 3.11 -10.19
CA GLN A 445 7.20 1.66 -10.37
C GLN A 445 6.09 1.07 -9.49
N TYR A 446 6.02 1.50 -8.24
CA TYR A 446 5.00 1.06 -7.29
C TYR A 446 3.58 1.38 -7.77
N GLU A 447 3.30 2.63 -8.19
CA GLU A 447 1.95 3.02 -8.65
C GLU A 447 1.52 2.30 -9.94
N MET A 448 2.48 1.90 -10.78
CA MET A 448 2.19 1.14 -11.99
C MET A 448 1.86 -0.33 -11.71
N PHE A 449 2.35 -0.92 -10.61
CA PHE A 449 2.31 -2.37 -10.40
C PHE A 449 1.79 -2.81 -9.01
N TYR A 450 1.43 -1.89 -8.10
CA TYR A 450 1.05 -2.23 -6.72
C TYR A 450 -0.14 -3.21 -6.64
N ALA A 451 -1.04 -3.18 -7.59
CA ALA A 451 -2.23 -4.04 -7.67
C ALA A 451 -2.03 -5.24 -8.62
N GLY A 452 -0.86 -5.34 -9.23
CA GLY A 452 -0.49 -6.38 -10.21
C GLY A 452 -0.24 -5.84 -11.61
N GLU A 453 0.01 -6.75 -12.53
CA GLU A 453 0.23 -6.44 -13.94
C GLU A 453 -1.02 -5.80 -14.57
N PRO A 454 -0.88 -4.75 -15.41
CA PRO A 454 -2.00 -4.04 -16.02
C PRO A 454 -3.03 -4.96 -16.71
N ALA A 455 -2.56 -5.94 -17.49
CA ALA A 455 -3.46 -6.90 -18.17
C ALA A 455 -4.30 -7.74 -17.18
N ALA A 456 -3.73 -8.11 -16.02
CA ALA A 456 -4.46 -8.85 -14.99
C ALA A 456 -5.56 -8.00 -14.35
N ILE A 457 -5.32 -6.71 -14.16
CA ILE A 457 -6.30 -5.78 -13.58
C ILE A 457 -7.37 -5.44 -14.59
N GLN A 458 -7.03 -5.18 -15.85
CA GLN A 458 -8.00 -5.02 -16.94
C GLN A 458 -8.89 -6.27 -17.09
N GLY A 459 -8.32 -7.46 -16.92
CA GLY A 459 -9.10 -8.72 -16.89
C GLY A 459 -10.04 -8.82 -15.67
N ARG A 460 -9.72 -8.19 -14.53
CA ARG A 460 -10.68 -8.10 -13.40
C ARG A 460 -11.81 -7.15 -13.73
N GLU A 461 -11.53 -5.98 -14.27
CA GLU A 461 -12.55 -5.02 -14.71
C GLU A 461 -13.47 -5.64 -15.75
N PHE A 462 -12.92 -6.35 -16.74
CA PHE A 462 -13.72 -7.08 -17.74
C PHE A 462 -14.71 -8.06 -17.11
N ARG A 463 -14.33 -8.76 -16.03
CA ARG A 463 -15.21 -9.72 -15.35
C ARG A 463 -16.27 -9.09 -14.46
N THR A 464 -16.08 -7.84 -14.04
CA THR A 464 -16.99 -7.14 -13.10
C THR A 464 -17.88 -6.10 -13.79
N PHE A 465 -17.56 -5.74 -15.04
CA PHE A 465 -18.38 -4.84 -15.85
C PHE A 465 -19.70 -5.51 -16.26
N ASP A 466 -20.78 -4.76 -16.26
CA ASP A 466 -22.11 -5.24 -16.66
C ASP A 466 -22.25 -5.28 -18.20
N TRP A 467 -21.64 -6.30 -18.80
CA TRP A 467 -21.71 -6.53 -20.23
C TRP A 467 -23.15 -6.80 -20.70
N ALA A 468 -23.96 -7.49 -19.88
CA ALA A 468 -25.33 -7.81 -20.24
C ALA A 468 -26.18 -6.53 -20.45
N ALA A 469 -26.03 -5.55 -19.57
CA ALA A 469 -26.72 -4.26 -19.74
C ALA A 469 -26.20 -3.49 -20.98
N ALA A 470 -24.90 -3.55 -21.26
CA ALA A 470 -24.34 -2.91 -22.45
C ALA A 470 -24.81 -3.57 -23.75
N GLU A 471 -24.76 -4.89 -23.82
CA GLU A 471 -25.22 -5.66 -25.00
C GLU A 471 -26.72 -5.49 -25.25
N ALA A 472 -27.54 -5.44 -24.20
CA ALA A 472 -28.95 -5.17 -24.32
C ALA A 472 -29.29 -3.79 -24.96
N LEU A 473 -28.39 -2.80 -24.82
CA LEU A 473 -28.53 -1.53 -25.54
C LEU A 473 -28.34 -1.71 -27.05
N VAL A 474 -27.34 -2.49 -27.42
CA VAL A 474 -27.05 -2.81 -28.83
C VAL A 474 -28.22 -3.59 -29.44
N ASP A 475 -28.70 -4.64 -28.75
CA ASP A 475 -29.82 -5.47 -29.23
C ASP A 475 -31.08 -4.64 -29.45
N ARG A 476 -31.41 -3.72 -28.53
CA ARG A 476 -32.54 -2.80 -28.72
C ARG A 476 -32.34 -1.89 -29.94
N CYS A 477 -31.13 -1.43 -30.20
CA CYS A 477 -30.85 -0.63 -31.37
C CYS A 477 -31.01 -1.45 -32.65
N LEU A 478 -30.43 -2.65 -32.71
CA LEU A 478 -30.51 -3.56 -33.86
C LEU A 478 -31.95 -3.96 -34.18
N ALA A 479 -32.79 -4.11 -33.16
CA ALA A 479 -34.22 -4.44 -33.35
C ALA A 479 -35.05 -3.29 -33.96
N THR A 480 -34.50 -2.09 -34.12
CA THR A 480 -35.23 -0.94 -34.72
C THR A 480 -35.11 -0.84 -36.23
N TYR A 481 -34.28 -1.65 -36.86
CA TYR A 481 -34.07 -1.65 -38.32
C TYR A 481 -33.67 -3.04 -38.80
N ASP A 482 -34.00 -3.31 -40.08
CA ASP A 482 -33.64 -4.50 -40.84
C ASP A 482 -33.40 -4.14 -42.32
N GLU A 483 -33.12 -5.11 -43.15
CA GLU A 483 -32.91 -4.94 -44.60
C GLU A 483 -34.08 -4.30 -45.33
N SER A 484 -35.29 -4.35 -44.74
CA SER A 484 -36.49 -3.77 -45.31
C SER A 484 -36.73 -2.29 -44.92
N THR A 485 -35.92 -1.75 -44.03
CA THR A 485 -36.04 -0.38 -43.50
C THR A 485 -35.40 0.69 -44.41
N VAL A 486 -34.94 0.34 -45.62
CA VAL A 486 -34.31 1.23 -46.62
C VAL A 486 -35.39 1.94 -47.45
#